data_525fda7beedd7fd2a4eed4b1fc5666cd
#
_entry.id   525fda7beedd7fd2a4eed4b1fc5666cd
#
_cell.length_a   1.000
_cell.length_b   1.000
_cell.length_c   1.000
_cell.angle_alpha   90.00
_cell.angle_beta   90.00
_cell.angle_gamma   90.00
#
_symmetry.space_group_name_H-M   'P 1'
#
loop_
_entity.id
_entity.type
_entity.pdbx_description
1 polymer ?
#
loop_
_entity_poly.entity_id
_entity_poly.type
_entity_poly.pdbx_seq_one_letter_code
_entity_poly.pdbx_strand_id
1 'polypeptide(L)'
;MEKLRIFCVTNKEIKYLEKLNLSLAGVGKKRFKKEYITCLNGKNIQKKEKHYSELTFHYWFWKNQLKKFNNNIWIGFCQKRRFWLNSDTKIKNFNDLQKNILKVPHKSWKNYESIICKPIRLDNPKKMKLIKRS
;
A
#
# COMPACT_ATOMS: atom_id res chain seq x y z
N MET A 1 6.51 19.87 10.53
CA MET A 1 5.78 19.41 9.33
C MET A 1 5.54 17.91 9.44
N GLU A 2 4.30 17.50 9.33
CA GLU A 2 3.97 16.08 9.38
C GLU A 2 4.56 15.36 8.16
N LYS A 3 5.09 14.18 8.39
CA LYS A 3 5.68 13.33 7.35
C LYS A 3 4.69 12.25 6.93
N LEU A 4 4.84 11.75 5.73
CA LEU A 4 4.05 10.65 5.20
C LEU A 4 4.98 9.56 4.67
N ARG A 5 4.71 8.32 5.02
CA ARG A 5 5.37 7.16 4.44
C ARG A 5 4.34 6.13 4.00
N ILE A 6 4.32 5.85 2.72
CA ILE A 6 3.39 4.87 2.13
C ILE A 6 4.16 3.63 1.71
N PHE A 7 3.68 2.48 2.17
CA PHE A 7 4.19 1.17 1.78
C PHE A 7 3.29 0.58 0.70
N CYS A 8 3.86 0.30 -0.46
CA CYS A 8 3.17 -0.39 -1.54
C CYS A 8 3.45 -1.88 -1.45
N VAL A 9 2.43 -2.66 -1.13
CA VAL A 9 2.54 -4.10 -0.93
C VAL A 9 2.27 -4.83 -2.24
N THR A 10 3.19 -5.72 -2.61
CA THR A 10 3.11 -6.51 -3.84
C THR A 10 3.60 -7.95 -3.61
N ASN A 11 3.06 -8.88 -4.38
CA ASN A 11 3.50 -10.28 -4.38
C ASN A 11 4.51 -10.61 -5.48
N LYS A 12 4.95 -9.60 -6.24
CA LYS A 12 5.98 -9.72 -7.27
C LYS A 12 6.67 -8.39 -7.51
N GLU A 13 7.90 -8.42 -8.00
CA GLU A 13 8.60 -7.23 -8.45
C GLU A 13 7.92 -6.61 -9.67
N ILE A 14 7.80 -5.29 -9.69
CA ILE A 14 7.16 -4.55 -10.76
C ILE A 14 7.98 -3.28 -11.02
N LYS A 15 8.56 -3.15 -12.21
CA LYS A 15 9.47 -2.05 -12.57
C LYS A 15 8.86 -0.66 -12.40
N TYR A 16 7.59 -0.46 -12.75
CA TYR A 16 6.98 0.87 -12.62
C TYR A 16 6.81 1.30 -11.16
N LEU A 17 6.61 0.36 -10.22
CA LEU A 17 6.52 0.68 -8.79
C LEU A 17 7.84 1.25 -8.25
N GLU A 18 8.97 0.76 -8.75
CA GLU A 18 10.31 1.21 -8.36
C GLU A 18 10.55 2.69 -8.73
N LYS A 19 9.79 3.21 -9.70
CA LYS A 19 9.87 4.61 -10.18
C LYS A 19 8.92 5.57 -9.45
N LEU A 20 8.06 5.07 -8.56
CA LEU A 20 7.04 5.88 -7.89
C LEU A 20 7.48 6.50 -6.57
N ASN A 21 8.71 6.25 -6.15
CA ASN A 21 9.27 6.76 -4.89
C ASN A 21 8.45 6.36 -3.65
N LEU A 22 7.87 5.16 -3.67
CA LEU A 22 7.17 4.53 -2.55
C LEU A 22 8.09 3.57 -1.81
N SER A 23 7.78 3.29 -0.55
CA SER A 23 8.41 2.18 0.15
C SER A 23 7.80 0.87 -0.35
N LEU A 24 8.62 0.01 -0.97
CA LEU A 24 8.13 -1.23 -1.56
C LEU A 24 8.17 -2.37 -0.54
N ALA A 25 7.10 -3.13 -0.45
CA ALA A 25 6.98 -4.29 0.42
C ALA A 25 6.60 -5.54 -0.36
N GLY A 26 7.37 -6.61 -0.18
CA GLY A 26 7.16 -7.88 -0.85
C GLY A 26 6.54 -8.92 0.07
N VAL A 27 5.49 -9.58 -0.38
CA VAL A 27 4.84 -10.70 0.31
C VAL A 27 4.82 -11.94 -0.58
N GLY A 28 4.73 -13.12 0.04
CA GLY A 28 4.68 -14.39 -0.68
C GLY A 28 6.05 -15.05 -0.81
N LYS A 29 6.08 -16.15 -1.55
CA LYS A 29 7.25 -17.04 -1.66
C LYS A 29 8.33 -16.60 -2.62
N LYS A 30 8.08 -15.57 -3.44
CA LYS A 30 9.05 -15.10 -4.42
C LYS A 30 10.20 -14.37 -3.74
N ARG A 31 11.40 -14.49 -4.31
CA ARG A 31 12.52 -13.66 -3.92
C ARG A 31 12.32 -12.24 -4.43
N PHE A 32 12.65 -11.28 -3.59
CA PHE A 32 12.62 -9.86 -3.90
C PHE A 32 14.02 -9.26 -3.85
N LYS A 33 14.27 -8.25 -4.66
CA LYS A 33 15.46 -7.41 -4.55
C LYS A 33 15.51 -6.74 -3.17
N LYS A 34 16.69 -6.31 -2.76
CA LYS A 34 16.92 -5.66 -1.46
C LYS A 34 16.12 -4.38 -1.22
N GLU A 35 15.67 -3.72 -2.28
CA GLU A 35 14.84 -2.52 -2.23
C GLU A 35 13.43 -2.80 -1.70
N TYR A 36 12.99 -4.06 -1.77
CA TYR A 36 11.71 -4.50 -1.22
C TYR A 36 11.87 -4.94 0.23
N ILE A 37 11.08 -4.35 1.11
CA ILE A 37 10.99 -4.80 2.50
C ILE A 37 10.20 -6.11 2.52
N THR A 38 10.79 -7.15 3.10
CA THR A 38 10.12 -8.46 3.24
C THR A 38 9.68 -8.67 4.69
N CYS A 39 8.66 -9.51 4.88
CA CYS A 39 8.09 -9.80 6.19
C CYS A 39 8.53 -11.18 6.73
N LEU A 40 9.81 -11.51 6.57
CA LEU A 40 10.37 -12.81 6.94
C LEU A 40 10.97 -12.84 8.34
N ASN A 41 11.49 -11.71 8.82
CA ASN A 41 12.19 -11.62 10.10
C ASN A 41 11.26 -11.20 11.24
N GLY A 42 11.52 -11.71 12.46
CA GLY A 42 10.74 -11.39 13.64
C GLY A 42 9.37 -12.06 13.64
N LYS A 43 8.41 -11.47 14.36
CA LYS A 43 7.04 -11.98 14.42
C LYS A 43 6.36 -11.81 13.06
N ASN A 44 6.00 -12.92 12.43
CA ASN A 44 5.42 -12.91 11.10
C ASN A 44 4.37 -14.02 10.93
N ILE A 45 3.55 -13.86 9.92
CA ILE A 45 2.58 -14.85 9.47
C ILE A 45 2.81 -15.23 8.00
N GLN A 46 4.06 -15.18 7.55
CA GLN A 46 4.45 -15.44 6.16
C GLN A 46 3.92 -16.78 5.62
N LYS A 47 3.89 -17.81 6.46
CA LYS A 47 3.34 -19.13 6.09
C LYS A 47 1.85 -19.10 5.73
N LYS A 48 1.13 -18.05 6.20
CA LYS A 48 -0.29 -17.85 5.96
C LYS A 48 -0.59 -16.85 4.82
N GLU A 49 0.43 -16.43 4.08
CA GLU A 49 0.29 -15.45 3.00
C GLU A 49 -0.77 -15.85 1.97
N LYS A 50 -0.91 -17.12 1.66
CA LYS A 50 -1.96 -17.66 0.78
C LYS A 50 -3.37 -17.22 1.18
N HIS A 51 -3.63 -17.04 2.47
CA HIS A 51 -4.94 -16.64 3.00
C HIS A 51 -5.06 -15.14 3.26
N TYR A 52 -3.98 -14.50 3.70
CA TYR A 52 -3.99 -13.11 4.16
C TYR A 52 -3.39 -12.12 3.17
N SER A 53 -2.68 -12.62 2.15
CA SER A 53 -2.13 -11.77 1.07
C SER A 53 -1.35 -10.55 1.62
N GLU A 54 -1.72 -9.34 1.25
CA GLU A 54 -1.09 -8.09 1.72
C GLU A 54 -1.19 -7.86 3.23
N LEU A 55 -2.18 -8.42 3.90
CA LEU A 55 -2.31 -8.33 5.36
C LEU A 55 -1.16 -9.00 6.10
N THR A 56 -0.46 -9.91 5.43
CA THR A 56 0.78 -10.51 5.93
C THR A 56 1.85 -9.46 6.23
N PHE A 57 1.98 -8.45 5.36
CA PHE A 57 2.88 -7.33 5.58
C PHE A 57 2.36 -6.39 6.68
N HIS A 58 1.07 -6.07 6.71
CA HIS A 58 0.47 -5.22 7.75
C HIS A 58 0.70 -5.80 9.14
N TYR A 59 0.51 -7.11 9.32
CA TYR A 59 0.78 -7.78 10.59
C TYR A 59 2.25 -7.67 10.99
N TRP A 60 3.16 -7.99 10.07
CA TRP A 60 4.59 -7.92 10.32
C TRP A 60 5.04 -6.49 10.67
N PHE A 61 4.54 -5.50 9.94
CA PHE A 61 4.83 -4.09 10.20
C PHE A 61 4.37 -3.67 11.60
N TRP A 62 3.14 -4.01 11.96
CA TRP A 62 2.61 -3.74 13.29
C TRP A 62 3.47 -4.34 14.39
N LYS A 63 3.84 -5.60 14.26
CA LYS A 63 4.61 -6.32 15.30
C LYS A 63 6.08 -5.91 15.40
N ASN A 64 6.71 -5.50 14.31
CA ASN A 64 8.15 -5.31 14.27
C ASN A 64 8.61 -3.87 13.96
N GLN A 65 7.78 -3.06 13.30
CA GLN A 65 8.20 -1.76 12.79
C GLN A 65 7.46 -0.57 13.40
N LEU A 66 6.17 -0.69 13.70
CA LEU A 66 5.34 0.45 14.08
C LEU A 66 5.91 1.23 15.26
N LYS A 67 6.45 0.56 16.27
CA LYS A 67 7.05 1.18 17.45
C LYS A 67 8.30 2.03 17.15
N LYS A 68 8.92 1.87 15.99
CA LYS A 68 10.11 2.64 15.59
C LYS A 68 9.76 4.00 15.00
N PHE A 69 8.49 4.25 14.72
CA PHE A 69 8.00 5.50 14.18
C PHE A 69 7.49 6.41 15.30
N ASN A 70 7.76 7.71 15.19
CA ASN A 70 7.23 8.71 16.11
C ASN A 70 5.81 9.13 15.71
N ASN A 71 5.15 9.89 16.60
CA ASN A 71 3.77 10.31 16.40
C ASN A 71 3.56 11.39 15.31
N ASN A 72 4.65 11.90 14.72
CA ASN A 72 4.59 12.96 13.71
C ASN A 72 4.67 12.43 12.27
N ILE A 73 4.35 11.16 12.08
CA ILE A 73 4.36 10.54 10.75
C ILE A 73 3.06 9.79 10.47
N TRP A 74 2.49 10.06 9.32
CA TRP A 74 1.44 9.26 8.75
C TRP A 74 2.01 8.01 8.10
N ILE A 75 1.48 6.85 8.46
CA ILE A 75 1.82 5.57 7.83
C ILE A 75 0.66 5.15 6.94
N GLY A 76 0.93 4.98 5.66
CA GLY A 76 -0.04 4.54 4.68
C GLY A 76 0.33 3.21 4.05
N PHE A 77 -0.69 2.49 3.61
CA PHE A 77 -0.54 1.25 2.84
C PHE A 77 -1.31 1.36 1.55
N CYS A 78 -0.74 0.85 0.48
CA CYS A 78 -1.40 0.71 -0.81
C CYS A 78 -0.99 -0.61 -1.48
N GLN A 79 -1.64 -0.92 -2.57
CA GLN A 79 -1.38 -2.10 -3.38
C GLN A 79 -0.87 -1.71 -4.76
N LYS A 80 -0.29 -2.65 -5.48
CA LYS A 80 0.25 -2.46 -6.84
C LYS A 80 -0.73 -1.89 -7.88
N ARG A 81 -2.02 -1.84 -7.59
CA ARG A 81 -3.07 -1.33 -8.50
C ARG A 81 -3.91 -0.22 -7.89
N ARG A 82 -3.64 0.19 -6.66
CA ARG A 82 -4.41 1.22 -5.94
C ARG A 82 -3.46 2.11 -5.18
N PHE A 83 -3.51 3.39 -5.47
CA PHE A 83 -2.58 4.37 -4.95
C PHE A 83 -3.33 5.51 -4.27
N TRP A 84 -2.69 6.12 -3.30
CA TRP A 84 -3.15 7.38 -2.71
C TRP A 84 -2.73 8.53 -3.64
N LEU A 85 -3.68 9.36 -4.01
CA LEU A 85 -3.48 10.47 -4.95
C LEU A 85 -3.69 11.81 -4.27
N ASN A 86 -3.04 12.85 -4.81
CA ASN A 86 -3.20 14.22 -4.34
C ASN A 86 -4.61 14.79 -4.58
N SER A 87 -5.28 14.31 -5.61
CA SER A 87 -6.62 14.77 -6.01
C SER A 87 -7.40 13.63 -6.67
N ASP A 88 -8.71 13.80 -6.76
CA ASP A 88 -9.63 12.85 -7.43
C ASP A 88 -9.53 13.01 -8.96
N THR A 89 -8.35 12.80 -9.50
CA THR A 89 -8.05 12.95 -10.93
C THR A 89 -8.00 11.58 -11.60
N LYS A 90 -8.54 11.47 -12.78
CA LYS A 90 -8.42 10.25 -13.58
C LYS A 90 -6.98 10.08 -14.07
N ILE A 91 -6.35 8.98 -13.70
CA ILE A 91 -5.01 8.62 -14.15
C ILE A 91 -5.11 7.93 -15.51
N LYS A 92 -4.48 8.53 -16.52
CA LYS A 92 -4.50 8.02 -17.90
C LYS A 92 -3.25 7.24 -18.27
N ASN A 93 -2.10 7.59 -17.66
CA ASN A 93 -0.80 6.99 -17.98
C ASN A 93 0.13 7.04 -16.76
N PHE A 94 1.33 6.49 -16.90
CA PHE A 94 2.32 6.45 -15.84
C PHE A 94 2.78 7.85 -15.38
N ASN A 95 2.93 8.80 -16.30
CA ASN A 95 3.33 10.17 -15.95
C ASN A 95 2.28 10.86 -15.08
N ASP A 96 0.99 10.67 -15.38
CA ASP A 96 -0.10 11.17 -14.54
C ASP A 96 -0.04 10.58 -13.13
N LEU A 97 0.18 9.27 -13.02
CA LEU A 97 0.35 8.60 -11.72
C LEU A 97 1.52 9.18 -10.95
N GLN A 98 2.68 9.31 -11.58
CA GLN A 98 3.90 9.81 -10.96
C GLN A 98 3.76 11.24 -10.44
N LYS A 99 3.03 12.10 -11.16
CA LYS A 99 2.75 13.48 -10.75
C LYS A 99 1.71 13.58 -9.64
N ASN A 100 0.73 12.69 -9.64
CA ASN A 100 -0.43 12.78 -8.75
C ASN A 100 -0.36 11.87 -7.51
N ILE A 101 0.64 11.02 -7.41
CA ILE A 101 0.81 10.17 -6.24
C ILE A 101 1.05 11.01 -4.99
N LEU A 102 0.39 10.66 -3.90
CA LEU A 102 0.45 11.40 -2.65
C LEU A 102 1.84 11.24 -2.01
N LYS A 103 2.51 12.36 -1.72
CA LYS A 103 3.85 12.41 -1.13
C LYS A 103 3.89 13.07 0.26
N VAL A 104 2.89 13.89 0.55
CA VAL A 104 2.76 14.60 1.82
C VAL A 104 1.34 14.46 2.34
N PRO A 105 1.11 14.52 3.66
CA PRO A 105 -0.24 14.47 4.21
C PRO A 105 -1.09 15.62 3.68
N HIS A 106 -2.34 15.34 3.37
CA HIS A 106 -3.28 16.40 2.97
C HIS A 106 -3.62 17.28 4.18
N LYS A 107 -3.71 18.59 3.98
CA LYS A 107 -4.01 19.55 5.06
C LYS A 107 -5.31 19.25 5.82
N SER A 108 -6.30 18.69 5.14
CA SER A 108 -7.58 18.30 5.74
C SER A 108 -7.48 17.15 6.76
N TRP A 109 -6.35 16.45 6.82
CA TRP A 109 -6.17 15.30 7.71
C TRP A 109 -5.85 15.68 9.16
N LYS A 110 -5.53 16.94 9.42
CA LYS A 110 -5.02 17.46 10.70
C LYS A 110 -5.84 17.03 11.94
N ASN A 111 -7.15 16.87 11.79
CA ASN A 111 -8.06 16.54 12.89
C ASN A 111 -8.52 15.06 12.88
N TYR A 112 -7.87 14.21 12.11
CA TYR A 112 -8.21 12.80 12.00
C TYR A 112 -7.05 11.92 12.44
N GLU A 113 -7.37 10.82 13.09
CA GLU A 113 -6.38 9.81 13.50
C GLU A 113 -6.15 8.75 12.41
N SER A 114 -7.12 8.58 11.50
CA SER A 114 -7.02 7.63 10.39
C SER A 114 -7.79 8.11 9.17
N ILE A 115 -7.27 7.76 8.00
CA ILE A 115 -7.87 8.06 6.71
C ILE A 115 -8.07 6.76 5.95
N ILE A 116 -9.26 6.58 5.42
CA ILE A 116 -9.60 5.44 4.56
C ILE A 116 -9.97 5.93 3.15
N CYS A 117 -9.89 5.04 2.18
CA CYS A 117 -10.32 5.37 0.82
C CYS A 117 -11.84 5.58 0.75
N LYS A 118 -12.28 6.35 -0.24
CA LYS A 118 -13.71 6.53 -0.55
C LYS A 118 -14.40 5.18 -0.71
N PRO A 119 -15.53 4.95 -0.05
CA PRO A 119 -16.29 3.70 -0.21
C PRO A 119 -16.67 3.45 -1.66
N ILE A 120 -16.54 2.20 -2.09
CA ILE A 120 -16.99 1.75 -3.41
C ILE A 120 -18.35 1.13 -3.24
N ARG A 121 -19.34 1.67 -3.97
CA ARG A 121 -20.69 1.10 -4.00
C ARG A 121 -20.68 -0.20 -4.82
N LEU A 122 -21.21 -1.26 -4.23
CA LEU A 122 -21.30 -2.58 -4.85
C LEU A 122 -22.76 -2.86 -5.27
N ASP A 123 -23.16 -2.31 -6.40
CA ASP A 123 -24.53 -2.47 -6.89
C ASP A 123 -24.80 -3.87 -7.48
N ASN A 124 -23.74 -4.56 -7.94
CA ASN A 124 -23.88 -5.91 -8.51
C ASN A 124 -22.66 -6.79 -8.17
N PRO A 125 -22.61 -7.40 -6.97
CA PRO A 125 -21.47 -8.19 -6.52
C PRO A 125 -21.23 -9.46 -7.36
N LYS A 126 -22.24 -10.03 -7.99
CA LYS A 126 -22.09 -11.21 -8.88
C LYS A 126 -21.34 -10.84 -10.16
N LYS A 127 -21.66 -9.73 -10.78
CA LYS A 127 -20.97 -9.20 -11.97
C LYS A 127 -19.51 -8.87 -11.68
N MET A 128 -19.23 -8.29 -10.52
CA MET A 128 -17.84 -7.98 -10.10
C MET A 128 -17.00 -9.23 -9.88
N LYS A 129 -17.58 -10.33 -9.38
CA LYS A 129 -16.88 -11.62 -9.26
C LYS A 129 -16.50 -12.21 -10.62
N LEU A 130 -17.36 -12.08 -11.62
CA LEU A 130 -17.09 -12.53 -12.99
C LEU A 130 -15.93 -11.75 -13.62
N ILE A 131 -15.89 -10.43 -13.46
CA ILE A 131 -14.81 -9.57 -13.95
C ILE A 131 -13.47 -9.90 -13.27
N LYS A 132 -13.47 -10.30 -12.01
CA LYS A 132 -12.25 -10.71 -11.30
C LYS A 132 -11.72 -12.09 -11.72
N ARG A 133 -12.53 -12.94 -12.30
CA ARG A 133 -12.15 -14.29 -12.76
C ARG A 133 -11.66 -14.30 -14.20
N SER A 134 -12.00 -13.33 -14.97
CA SER A 134 -11.48 -13.11 -16.33
C SER A 134 -10.17 -12.29 -16.29
#